data_ba5b6e126ae9e899fec9e8c6e8024af6
#
_entry.id   ba5b6e126ae9e899fec9e8c6e8024af6
#
_cell.length_a   1.000
_cell.length_b   1.000
_cell.length_c   1.000
_cell.angle_alpha   90.00
_cell.angle_beta   90.00
_cell.angle_gamma   90.00
#
_symmetry.space_group_name_H-M   'P 1'
#
loop_
_entity.id
_entity.type
_entity.pdbx_description
1 polymer ?
#
loop_
_entity_poly.entity_id
_entity_poly.type
_entity_poly.pdbx_seq_one_letter_code
_entity_poly.pdbx_strand_id
1 'polypeptide(L)'
;MRKVLIATPSYDGRVDVWYTNGLVNAIRLAQASDIFLHPVFMSYDSLLQRARNDCIRLAIEGEYESMIFIDSDMEFNPEWILELINRPEDIVGGTARKKTDTAELYCVKTDNIEKSSNGLIKLKSIGTGFVKISQKALKAIWDVSEPYQNEGRECRMCCNVEVRNGQLVSEDITLFERLGDLGFDIWLDPKMCCGHIGVKKYEGNLEAYLMRLKSTMFLKPLQSTVKG
;
A
#
# COMPACT_ATOMS: atom_id res chain seq x y z
N MET A 1 -20.87 9.15 -11.29
CA MET A 1 -20.22 7.85 -10.98
C MET A 1 -18.75 8.08 -10.72
N ARG A 2 -18.25 7.79 -9.53
CA ARG A 2 -16.84 7.87 -9.13
C ARG A 2 -16.08 6.74 -9.82
N LYS A 3 -14.88 7.01 -10.31
CA LYS A 3 -14.10 6.07 -11.12
C LYS A 3 -12.78 5.75 -10.43
N VAL A 4 -12.58 4.52 -10.03
CA VAL A 4 -11.42 4.07 -9.25
C VAL A 4 -10.72 2.92 -9.95
N LEU A 5 -9.40 3.03 -10.09
CA LEU A 5 -8.56 1.97 -10.65
C LEU A 5 -8.15 0.99 -9.53
N ILE A 6 -8.40 -0.28 -9.71
CA ILE A 6 -7.79 -1.34 -8.89
C ILE A 6 -6.59 -1.88 -9.65
N ALA A 7 -5.40 -1.60 -9.16
CA ALA A 7 -4.13 -1.90 -9.81
C ALA A 7 -3.45 -3.11 -9.16
N THR A 8 -3.31 -4.19 -9.91
CA THR A 8 -2.77 -5.45 -9.42
C THR A 8 -1.60 -5.93 -10.27
N PRO A 9 -0.36 -5.70 -9.84
CA PRO A 9 0.79 -6.39 -10.42
C PRO A 9 0.71 -7.90 -10.17
N SER A 10 0.92 -8.70 -11.23
CA SER A 10 0.89 -10.16 -11.16
C SER A 10 2.01 -10.76 -12.02
N TYR A 11 3.12 -11.12 -11.38
CA TYR A 11 4.33 -11.58 -12.07
C TYR A 11 4.06 -12.78 -13.01
N ASP A 12 3.29 -13.75 -12.56
CA ASP A 12 3.02 -15.00 -13.29
C ASP A 12 1.63 -15.02 -13.97
N GLY A 13 0.93 -13.89 -13.99
CA GLY A 13 -0.42 -13.77 -14.57
C GLY A 13 -1.50 -14.44 -13.74
N ARG A 14 -1.25 -14.72 -12.46
CA ARG A 14 -2.20 -15.37 -11.56
C ARG A 14 -2.59 -14.45 -10.43
N VAL A 15 -3.79 -14.64 -9.94
CA VAL A 15 -4.29 -14.04 -8.69
C VAL A 15 -4.80 -15.14 -7.78
N ASP A 16 -4.70 -14.95 -6.49
CA ASP A 16 -5.22 -15.91 -5.52
C ASP A 16 -6.76 -15.96 -5.53
N VAL A 17 -7.33 -17.11 -5.20
CA VAL A 17 -8.79 -17.27 -5.12
C VAL A 17 -9.41 -16.37 -4.06
N TRP A 18 -8.72 -16.10 -2.95
CA TRP A 18 -9.18 -15.20 -1.91
C TRP A 18 -9.20 -13.75 -2.39
N TYR A 19 -8.15 -13.34 -3.14
CA TYR A 19 -8.12 -12.06 -3.85
C TYR A 19 -9.32 -11.93 -4.80
N THR A 20 -9.56 -12.95 -5.62
CA THR A 20 -10.66 -12.95 -6.59
C THR A 20 -12.01 -12.81 -5.92
N ASN A 21 -12.25 -13.54 -4.83
CA ASN A 21 -13.48 -13.42 -4.06
C ASN A 21 -13.66 -12.01 -3.47
N GLY A 22 -12.61 -11.44 -2.90
CA GLY A 22 -12.62 -10.07 -2.38
C GLY A 22 -12.97 -9.06 -3.48
N LEU A 23 -12.30 -9.14 -4.62
CA LEU A 23 -12.51 -8.21 -5.74
C LEU A 23 -13.92 -8.31 -6.35
N VAL A 24 -14.42 -9.52 -6.62
CA VAL A 24 -15.76 -9.70 -7.20
C VAL A 24 -16.84 -9.14 -6.26
N ASN A 25 -16.73 -9.39 -4.97
CA ASN A 25 -17.68 -8.84 -3.99
C ASN A 25 -17.54 -7.32 -3.86
N ALA A 26 -16.31 -6.76 -3.86
CA ALA A 26 -16.10 -5.32 -3.85
C ALA A 26 -16.72 -4.62 -5.07
N ILE A 27 -16.61 -5.20 -6.27
CA ILE A 27 -17.25 -4.69 -7.49
C ILE A 27 -18.77 -4.64 -7.34
N ARG A 28 -19.38 -5.69 -6.78
CA ARG A 28 -20.82 -5.72 -6.55
C ARG A 28 -21.28 -4.65 -5.54
N LEU A 29 -20.54 -4.46 -4.46
CA LEU A 29 -20.82 -3.42 -3.47
C LEU A 29 -20.65 -2.01 -4.07
N ALA A 30 -19.60 -1.80 -4.86
CA ALA A 30 -19.31 -0.52 -5.49
C ALA A 30 -20.39 -0.11 -6.49
N GLN A 31 -20.91 -1.04 -7.28
CA GLN A 31 -22.03 -0.80 -8.22
C GLN A 31 -23.28 -0.28 -7.49
N ALA A 32 -23.58 -0.81 -6.32
CA ALA A 32 -24.68 -0.34 -5.49
C ALA A 32 -24.46 1.07 -4.91
N SER A 33 -23.22 1.57 -4.93
CA SER A 33 -22.81 2.86 -4.36
C SER A 33 -22.43 3.91 -5.41
N ASP A 34 -22.82 3.73 -6.69
CA ASP A 34 -22.46 4.59 -7.83
C ASP A 34 -20.93 4.77 -8.02
N ILE A 35 -20.18 3.72 -7.72
CA ILE A 35 -18.72 3.65 -7.88
C ILE A 35 -18.40 2.64 -8.98
N PHE A 36 -17.60 3.07 -9.95
CA PHE A 36 -17.04 2.18 -10.98
C PHE A 36 -15.64 1.75 -10.58
N LEU A 37 -15.47 0.49 -10.20
CA LEU A 37 -14.17 -0.13 -10.00
C LEU A 37 -13.69 -0.71 -11.34
N HIS A 38 -12.50 -0.27 -11.77
CA HIS A 38 -11.84 -0.79 -12.98
C HIS A 38 -10.62 -1.62 -12.57
N PRO A 39 -10.72 -2.96 -12.49
CA PRO A 39 -9.56 -3.79 -12.21
C PRO A 39 -8.63 -3.88 -13.43
N VAL A 40 -7.34 -3.66 -13.17
CA VAL A 40 -6.25 -3.81 -14.14
C VAL A 40 -5.19 -4.74 -13.55
N PHE A 41 -4.85 -5.77 -14.33
CA PHE A 41 -3.83 -6.75 -13.98
C PHE A 41 -2.61 -6.54 -14.86
N MET A 42 -1.49 -6.13 -14.25
CA MET A 42 -0.20 -6.00 -14.95
C MET A 42 0.52 -7.34 -14.87
N SER A 43 0.32 -8.17 -15.90
CA SER A 43 0.79 -9.55 -15.90
C SER A 43 2.10 -9.71 -16.67
N TYR A 44 2.92 -10.68 -16.23
CA TYR A 44 4.17 -11.11 -16.89
C TYR A 44 5.26 -10.04 -16.96
N ASP A 45 5.23 -9.04 -16.08
CA ASP A 45 6.33 -8.10 -15.94
C ASP A 45 7.32 -8.59 -14.86
N SER A 46 8.58 -8.81 -15.26
CA SER A 46 9.64 -9.24 -14.35
C SER A 46 10.18 -8.10 -13.46
N LEU A 47 9.84 -6.84 -13.78
CA LEU A 47 10.24 -5.66 -13.02
C LEU A 47 9.04 -5.05 -12.31
N LEU A 48 8.87 -5.38 -11.02
CA LEU A 48 7.72 -4.94 -10.23
C LEU A 48 7.56 -3.41 -10.23
N GLN A 49 8.66 -2.65 -10.14
CA GLN A 49 8.63 -1.19 -10.21
C GLN A 49 8.10 -0.69 -11.57
N ARG A 50 8.41 -1.38 -12.68
CA ARG A 50 7.88 -1.02 -14.00
C ARG A 50 6.38 -1.27 -14.08
N ALA A 51 5.92 -2.42 -13.64
CA ALA A 51 4.49 -2.75 -13.56
C ALA A 51 3.71 -1.70 -12.74
N ARG A 52 4.26 -1.27 -11.60
CA ARG A 52 3.64 -0.23 -10.77
C ARG A 52 3.64 1.15 -11.42
N ASN A 53 4.72 1.52 -12.12
CA ASN A 53 4.77 2.77 -12.87
C ASN A 53 3.73 2.80 -14.00
N ASP A 54 3.53 1.69 -14.70
CA ASP A 54 2.49 1.56 -15.72
C ASP A 54 1.08 1.65 -15.12
N CYS A 55 0.85 1.10 -13.93
CA CYS A 55 -0.42 1.29 -13.21
C CYS A 55 -0.69 2.77 -12.90
N ILE A 56 0.34 3.50 -12.42
CA ILE A 56 0.24 4.94 -12.15
C ILE A 56 -0.06 5.71 -13.44
N ARG A 57 0.63 5.40 -14.55
CA ARG A 57 0.35 5.99 -15.87
C ARG A 57 -1.12 5.79 -16.26
N LEU A 58 -1.62 4.56 -16.20
CA LEU A 58 -3.01 4.26 -16.53
C LEU A 58 -4.01 5.02 -15.64
N ALA A 59 -3.70 5.19 -14.35
CA ALA A 59 -4.54 5.95 -13.44
C ALA A 59 -4.63 7.42 -13.83
N ILE A 60 -3.53 8.01 -14.31
CA ILE A 60 -3.45 9.41 -14.75
C ILE A 60 -4.13 9.58 -16.11
N GLU A 61 -3.77 8.77 -17.11
CA GLU A 61 -4.36 8.83 -18.46
C GLU A 61 -5.87 8.58 -18.47
N GLY A 62 -6.32 7.68 -17.60
CA GLY A 62 -7.74 7.35 -17.45
C GLY A 62 -8.52 8.32 -16.56
N GLU A 63 -7.89 9.35 -15.99
CA GLU A 63 -8.50 10.35 -15.11
C GLU A 63 -9.31 9.75 -13.96
N TYR A 64 -8.75 8.69 -13.32
CA TYR A 64 -9.37 8.07 -12.15
C TYR A 64 -9.28 8.99 -10.94
N GLU A 65 -10.35 9.06 -10.14
CA GLU A 65 -10.38 9.80 -8.88
C GLU A 65 -9.31 9.34 -7.90
N SER A 66 -9.07 8.03 -7.89
CA SER A 66 -8.02 7.40 -7.11
C SER A 66 -7.62 6.05 -7.72
N MET A 67 -6.49 5.55 -7.28
CA MET A 67 -6.03 4.21 -7.56
C MET A 67 -5.85 3.45 -6.24
N ILE A 68 -6.21 2.18 -6.23
CA ILE A 68 -5.94 1.28 -5.12
C ILE A 68 -4.99 0.20 -5.62
N PHE A 69 -3.78 0.14 -5.07
CA PHE A 69 -2.92 -1.01 -5.25
C PHE A 69 -3.39 -2.16 -4.37
N ILE A 70 -3.48 -3.35 -4.97
CA ILE A 70 -3.72 -4.61 -4.25
C ILE A 70 -2.83 -5.67 -4.88
N ASP A 71 -1.92 -6.24 -4.10
CA ASP A 71 -1.07 -7.34 -4.60
C ASP A 71 -1.91 -8.60 -4.83
N SER A 72 -1.52 -9.39 -5.83
CA SER A 72 -2.28 -10.54 -6.36
C SER A 72 -2.52 -11.68 -5.36
N ASP A 73 -1.83 -11.65 -4.23
CA ASP A 73 -1.82 -12.65 -3.16
C ASP A 73 -2.40 -12.14 -1.83
N MET A 74 -3.20 -11.06 -1.90
CA MET A 74 -3.89 -10.50 -0.73
C MET A 74 -5.30 -11.06 -0.58
N GLU A 75 -5.66 -11.41 0.66
CA GLU A 75 -7.04 -11.62 1.08
C GLU A 75 -7.51 -10.39 1.87
N PHE A 76 -8.62 -9.80 1.48
CA PHE A 76 -9.15 -8.59 2.10
C PHE A 76 -10.68 -8.63 2.22
N ASN A 77 -11.22 -7.88 3.19
CA ASN A 77 -12.66 -7.67 3.27
C ASN A 77 -13.09 -6.73 2.12
N PRO A 78 -14.05 -7.12 1.26
CA PRO A 78 -14.51 -6.31 0.14
C PRO A 78 -15.04 -4.93 0.55
N GLU A 79 -15.60 -4.77 1.74
CA GLU A 79 -16.09 -3.49 2.28
C GLU A 79 -14.95 -2.47 2.47
N TRP A 80 -13.73 -2.93 2.77
CA TRP A 80 -12.58 -2.05 2.94
C TRP A 80 -12.23 -1.24 1.69
N ILE A 81 -12.54 -1.76 0.49
CA ILE A 81 -12.37 -0.99 -0.75
C ILE A 81 -13.24 0.27 -0.72
N LEU A 82 -14.52 0.13 -0.33
CA LEU A 82 -15.43 1.25 -0.25
C LEU A 82 -15.04 2.20 0.89
N GLU A 83 -14.58 1.66 2.02
CA GLU A 83 -14.07 2.47 3.12
C GLU A 83 -12.87 3.31 2.67
N LEU A 84 -11.87 2.72 1.99
CA LEU A 84 -10.72 3.44 1.45
C LEU A 84 -11.15 4.55 0.48
N ILE A 85 -12.08 4.26 -0.44
CA ILE A 85 -12.58 5.22 -1.42
C ILE A 85 -13.26 6.43 -0.73
N ASN A 86 -13.98 6.19 0.35
CA ASN A 86 -14.71 7.22 1.09
C ASN A 86 -13.85 7.98 2.11
N ARG A 87 -12.64 7.53 2.39
CA ARG A 87 -11.69 8.24 3.24
C ARG A 87 -11.21 9.52 2.58
N PRO A 88 -11.18 10.66 3.29
CA PRO A 88 -10.73 11.94 2.74
C PRO A 88 -9.21 12.01 2.55
N GLU A 89 -8.44 11.16 3.22
CA GLU A 89 -6.98 11.13 3.16
C GLU A 89 -6.51 10.81 1.73
N ASP A 90 -5.52 11.57 1.21
CA ASP A 90 -4.95 11.36 -0.11
C ASP A 90 -4.27 9.98 -0.23
N ILE A 91 -3.62 9.52 0.84
CA ILE A 91 -2.95 8.23 0.91
C ILE A 91 -3.38 7.52 2.19
N VAL A 92 -4.06 6.39 2.02
CA VAL A 92 -4.51 5.57 3.15
C VAL A 92 -4.60 4.11 2.74
N GLY A 93 -4.17 3.22 3.62
CA GLY A 93 -4.21 1.78 3.33
C GLY A 93 -4.29 0.91 4.57
N GLY A 94 -4.36 -0.37 4.32
CA GLY A 94 -4.13 -1.44 5.26
C GLY A 94 -2.74 -2.04 5.10
N THR A 95 -2.49 -3.13 5.77
CA THR A 95 -1.23 -3.87 5.65
C THR A 95 -1.47 -5.36 5.78
N ALA A 96 -0.45 -6.16 5.51
CA ALA A 96 -0.47 -7.58 5.74
C ALA A 96 0.78 -8.03 6.49
N ARG A 97 0.66 -9.13 7.21
CA ARG A 97 1.80 -9.80 7.83
C ARG A 97 2.77 -10.27 6.74
N LYS A 98 4.07 -10.04 6.93
CA LYS A 98 5.10 -10.62 6.06
C LYS A 98 5.04 -12.15 6.08
N LYS A 99 5.37 -12.76 4.94
CA LYS A 99 5.44 -14.23 4.78
C LYS A 99 6.67 -14.80 5.49
N THR A 100 6.66 -14.72 6.82
CA THR A 100 7.73 -15.26 7.67
C THR A 100 7.13 -16.04 8.84
N ASP A 101 7.79 -17.14 9.20
CA ASP A 101 7.39 -17.99 10.32
C ASP A 101 8.03 -17.60 11.65
N THR A 102 9.13 -16.86 11.59
CA THR A 102 9.96 -16.55 12.75
C THR A 102 9.50 -15.37 13.57
N ALA A 103 8.82 -14.41 12.95
CA ALA A 103 8.33 -13.20 13.62
C ALA A 103 7.06 -12.66 12.98
N GLU A 104 6.21 -12.00 13.75
CA GLU A 104 5.10 -11.23 13.24
C GLU A 104 5.62 -9.84 12.84
N LEU A 105 5.80 -9.61 11.54
CA LEU A 105 6.32 -8.38 10.96
C LEU A 105 5.36 -7.83 9.90
N TYR A 106 5.32 -6.52 9.75
CA TYR A 106 4.48 -5.82 8.79
C TYR A 106 5.29 -4.88 7.89
N CYS A 107 4.79 -4.63 6.67
CA CYS A 107 5.42 -3.72 5.71
C CYS A 107 5.01 -2.27 5.98
N VAL A 108 5.35 -1.75 7.14
CA VAL A 108 5.08 -0.37 7.55
C VAL A 108 6.29 0.23 8.25
N LYS A 109 6.52 1.53 8.06
CA LYS A 109 7.59 2.29 8.70
C LYS A 109 7.00 3.53 9.37
N THR A 110 7.18 3.66 10.67
CA THR A 110 6.72 4.82 11.44
C THR A 110 7.65 5.09 12.63
N ASP A 111 7.69 6.33 13.06
CA ASP A 111 8.35 6.73 14.32
C ASP A 111 7.37 6.73 15.49
N ASN A 112 6.07 6.79 15.21
CA ASN A 112 5.01 6.84 16.22
C ASN A 112 3.87 5.91 15.88
N ILE A 113 3.43 5.11 16.83
CA ILE A 113 2.30 4.17 16.71
C ILE A 113 1.02 4.67 17.37
N GLU A 114 0.97 5.96 17.73
CA GLU A 114 -0.25 6.55 18.28
C GLU A 114 -1.30 6.74 17.20
N LYS A 115 -2.54 6.40 17.54
CA LYS A 115 -3.69 6.63 16.67
C LYS A 115 -4.12 8.09 16.76
N SER A 116 -4.41 8.68 15.60
CA SER A 116 -5.09 9.97 15.50
C SER A 116 -6.55 9.87 15.99
N SER A 117 -7.24 11.01 16.07
CA SER A 117 -8.65 11.07 16.49
C SER A 117 -9.59 10.25 15.62
N ASN A 118 -9.26 10.04 14.34
CA ASN A 118 -10.01 9.19 13.40
C ASN A 118 -9.54 7.72 13.39
N GLY A 119 -8.64 7.34 14.32
CA GLY A 119 -8.16 5.96 14.50
C GLY A 119 -7.03 5.53 13.57
N LEU A 120 -6.57 6.41 12.68
CA LEU A 120 -5.46 6.11 11.76
C LEU A 120 -4.10 6.33 12.42
N ILE A 121 -3.08 5.67 11.89
CA ILE A 121 -1.68 5.82 12.30
C ILE A 121 -0.92 6.50 11.16
N LYS A 122 -0.20 7.58 11.47
CA LYS A 122 0.66 8.25 10.50
C LYS A 122 1.94 7.45 10.28
N LEU A 123 2.30 7.23 9.02
CA LEU A 123 3.47 6.47 8.61
C LEU A 123 4.47 7.33 7.84
N LYS A 124 5.71 6.85 7.74
CA LYS A 124 6.71 7.31 6.76
C LYS A 124 6.57 6.57 5.44
N SER A 125 6.25 5.29 5.49
CA SER A 125 5.98 4.49 4.30
C SER A 125 5.09 3.30 4.65
N ILE A 126 4.39 2.79 3.64
CA ILE A 126 3.51 1.62 3.69
C ILE A 126 3.81 0.73 2.48
N GLY A 127 3.60 -0.58 2.60
CA GLY A 127 3.65 -1.46 1.44
C GLY A 127 2.49 -1.21 0.49
N THR A 128 2.69 -1.45 -0.79
CA THR A 128 1.67 -1.27 -1.84
C THR A 128 0.64 -2.41 -1.93
N GLY A 129 0.72 -3.38 -1.02
CA GLY A 129 -0.17 -4.54 -1.04
C GLY A 129 -1.66 -4.26 -0.85
N PHE A 130 -2.02 -3.13 -0.18
CA PHE A 130 -3.40 -2.68 -0.01
C PHE A 130 -3.44 -1.20 0.36
N VAL A 131 -3.41 -0.30 -0.63
CA VAL A 131 -3.34 1.15 -0.39
C VAL A 131 -4.03 1.96 -1.47
N LYS A 132 -4.83 2.95 -1.06
CA LYS A 132 -5.42 3.98 -1.92
C LYS A 132 -4.46 5.16 -2.05
N ILE A 133 -4.34 5.68 -3.28
CA ILE A 133 -3.63 6.92 -3.61
C ILE A 133 -4.58 7.79 -4.43
N SER A 134 -4.82 9.04 -4.00
CA SER A 134 -5.67 9.98 -4.72
C SER A 134 -5.06 10.41 -6.05
N GLN A 135 -5.88 10.86 -7.00
CA GLN A 135 -5.40 11.41 -8.26
C GLN A 135 -4.44 12.60 -8.03
N LYS A 136 -4.70 13.41 -6.99
CA LYS A 136 -3.84 14.54 -6.61
C LYS A 136 -2.44 14.07 -6.26
N ALA A 137 -2.30 13.03 -5.43
CA ALA A 137 -1.01 12.48 -5.04
C ALA A 137 -0.31 11.77 -6.23
N LEU A 138 -1.06 11.04 -7.06
CA LEU A 138 -0.54 10.42 -8.28
C LEU A 138 0.02 11.44 -9.26
N LYS A 139 -0.69 12.54 -9.52
CA LYS A 139 -0.19 13.62 -10.38
C LYS A 139 1.04 14.29 -9.79
N ALA A 140 1.07 14.57 -8.50
CA ALA A 140 2.21 15.21 -7.85
C ALA A 140 3.50 14.38 -7.99
N ILE A 141 3.45 13.07 -7.75
CA ILE A 141 4.62 12.20 -7.92
C ILE A 141 4.99 12.02 -9.40
N TRP A 142 4.00 11.95 -10.29
CA TRP A 142 4.22 11.86 -11.73
C TRP A 142 4.99 13.06 -12.25
N ASP A 143 4.58 14.28 -11.90
CA ASP A 143 5.15 15.52 -12.41
C ASP A 143 6.63 15.71 -12.05
N VAL A 144 7.05 15.20 -10.89
CA VAL A 144 8.45 15.29 -10.42
C VAL A 144 9.31 14.07 -10.77
N SER A 145 8.72 13.05 -11.39
CA SER A 145 9.42 11.80 -11.71
C SER A 145 10.06 11.84 -13.07
N GLU A 146 11.24 11.20 -13.19
CA GLU A 146 12.00 11.13 -14.44
C GLU A 146 11.22 10.38 -15.52
N PRO A 147 11.07 10.93 -16.74
CA PRO A 147 10.39 10.26 -17.84
C PRO A 147 11.27 9.17 -18.45
N TYR A 148 10.64 8.09 -18.89
CA TYR A 148 11.27 7.05 -19.71
C TYR A 148 10.28 6.47 -20.71
N GLN A 149 10.80 5.77 -21.74
CA GLN A 149 9.97 5.08 -22.71
C GLN A 149 9.80 3.60 -22.33
N ASN A 150 8.56 3.14 -22.28
CA ASN A 150 8.21 1.75 -22.11
C ASN A 150 7.29 1.31 -23.25
N GLU A 151 7.76 0.42 -24.12
CA GLU A 151 7.02 -0.08 -25.28
C GLU A 151 6.38 1.04 -26.15
N GLY A 152 7.13 2.11 -26.37
CA GLY A 152 6.70 3.25 -27.18
C GLY A 152 5.72 4.21 -26.49
N ARG A 153 5.53 4.07 -25.17
CA ARG A 153 4.72 4.96 -24.34
C ARG A 153 5.59 5.69 -23.33
N GLU A 154 5.31 6.97 -23.11
CA GLU A 154 5.95 7.69 -22.01
C GLU A 154 5.44 7.17 -20.67
N CYS A 155 6.36 6.84 -19.80
CA CYS A 155 6.13 6.49 -18.41
C CYS A 155 7.05 7.30 -17.51
N ARG A 156 6.81 7.28 -16.20
CA ARG A 156 7.62 8.01 -15.25
C ARG A 156 8.09 7.12 -14.11
N MET A 157 9.31 7.34 -13.65
CA MET A 157 9.93 6.57 -12.57
C MET A 157 9.40 7.02 -11.19
N CYS A 158 8.08 6.79 -10.96
CA CYS A 158 7.43 7.07 -9.69
C CYS A 158 7.87 6.08 -8.61
N CYS A 159 7.89 4.79 -8.97
CA CYS A 159 8.37 3.68 -8.14
C CYS A 159 9.78 3.31 -8.61
N ASN A 160 10.77 3.39 -7.73
CA ASN A 160 12.17 3.10 -8.05
C ASN A 160 12.84 2.33 -6.92
N VAL A 161 13.71 1.39 -7.27
CA VAL A 161 14.61 0.72 -6.32
C VAL A 161 15.91 1.49 -6.24
N GLU A 162 16.37 1.80 -5.05
CA GLU A 162 17.56 2.61 -4.81
C GLU A 162 18.52 1.96 -3.82
N VAL A 163 19.79 2.33 -3.89
CA VAL A 163 20.76 2.01 -2.84
C VAL A 163 21.05 3.27 -2.04
N ARG A 164 20.72 3.26 -0.75
CA ARG A 164 21.01 4.37 0.18
C ARG A 164 21.85 3.87 1.35
N ASN A 165 23.01 4.47 1.58
CA ASN A 165 23.91 4.07 2.67
C ASN A 165 24.25 2.57 2.67
N GLY A 166 24.45 1.97 1.48
CA GLY A 166 24.72 0.54 1.33
C GLY A 166 23.53 -0.40 1.55
N GLN A 167 22.32 0.14 1.71
CA GLN A 167 21.09 -0.61 1.90
C GLN A 167 20.21 -0.50 0.66
N LEU A 168 19.65 -1.62 0.21
CA LEU A 168 18.64 -1.62 -0.85
C LEU A 168 17.30 -1.12 -0.28
N VAL A 169 16.76 -0.08 -0.89
CA VAL A 169 15.44 0.49 -0.57
C VAL A 169 14.48 0.08 -1.68
N SER A 170 13.37 -0.56 -1.30
CA SER A 170 12.36 -1.05 -2.25
C SER A 170 11.55 0.08 -2.86
N GLU A 171 10.91 -0.22 -3.98
CA GLU A 171 10.16 0.72 -4.80
C GLU A 171 8.92 1.28 -4.11
N ASP A 172 8.30 0.53 -3.19
CA ASP A 172 7.18 0.97 -2.37
C ASP A 172 7.62 2.00 -1.32
N ILE A 173 8.73 1.73 -0.64
CA ILE A 173 9.30 2.67 0.32
C ILE A 173 9.68 3.97 -0.37
N THR A 174 10.39 3.92 -1.51
CA THR A 174 10.80 5.12 -2.25
C THR A 174 9.61 5.93 -2.73
N LEU A 175 8.54 5.28 -3.22
CA LEU A 175 7.31 5.94 -3.64
C LEU A 175 6.71 6.77 -2.49
N PHE A 176 6.50 6.15 -1.33
CA PHE A 176 5.83 6.82 -0.22
C PHE A 176 6.71 7.85 0.48
N GLU A 177 8.02 7.63 0.60
CA GLU A 177 8.93 8.65 1.13
C GLU A 177 8.93 9.90 0.22
N ARG A 178 8.99 9.73 -1.11
CA ARG A 178 8.90 10.85 -2.07
C ARG A 178 7.54 11.57 -2.02
N LEU A 179 6.45 10.84 -1.86
CA LEU A 179 5.13 11.45 -1.64
C LEU A 179 5.09 12.23 -0.32
N GLY A 180 5.74 11.72 0.73
CA GLY A 180 5.91 12.43 1.99
C GLY A 180 6.71 13.73 1.82
N ASP A 181 7.78 13.71 1.04
CA ASP A 181 8.59 14.91 0.71
C ASP A 181 7.78 15.95 -0.10
N LEU A 182 6.78 15.51 -0.86
CA LEU A 182 5.82 16.37 -1.57
C LEU A 182 4.69 16.89 -0.67
N GLY A 183 4.71 16.58 0.63
CA GLY A 183 3.77 17.07 1.63
C GLY A 183 2.50 16.22 1.80
N PHE A 184 2.48 14.98 1.29
CA PHE A 184 1.36 14.07 1.52
C PHE A 184 1.57 13.26 2.79
N ASP A 185 0.56 13.23 3.65
CA ASP A 185 0.54 12.33 4.79
C ASP A 185 0.15 10.91 4.36
N ILE A 186 0.86 9.91 4.87
CA ILE A 186 0.61 8.51 4.63
C ILE A 186 -0.07 7.92 5.87
N TRP A 187 -1.24 7.32 5.68
CA TRP A 187 -2.06 6.81 6.75
C TRP A 187 -2.28 5.31 6.68
N LEU A 188 -2.25 4.66 7.82
CA LEU A 188 -2.60 3.26 8.02
C LEU A 188 -3.90 3.15 8.81
N ASP A 189 -4.86 2.41 8.30
CA ASP A 189 -5.96 1.91 9.13
C ASP A 189 -5.54 0.56 9.74
N PRO A 190 -5.28 0.50 11.06
CA PRO A 190 -4.79 -0.73 11.68
C PRO A 190 -5.84 -1.86 11.75
N LYS A 191 -7.10 -1.57 11.43
CA LYS A 191 -8.15 -2.58 11.32
C LYS A 191 -8.08 -3.34 9.99
N MET A 192 -7.51 -2.71 8.96
CA MET A 192 -7.35 -3.29 7.62
C MET A 192 -6.09 -4.15 7.57
N CYS A 193 -6.10 -5.29 8.27
CA CYS A 193 -5.02 -6.26 8.28
C CYS A 193 -5.37 -7.41 7.35
N CYS A 194 -4.84 -7.36 6.12
CA CYS A 194 -5.08 -8.35 5.07
C CYS A 194 -4.43 -9.69 5.39
N GLY A 195 -5.03 -10.78 4.92
CA GLY A 195 -4.37 -12.07 4.81
C GLY A 195 -3.33 -12.03 3.69
N HIS A 196 -2.18 -12.66 3.87
CA HIS A 196 -1.10 -12.70 2.88
C HIS A 196 -0.87 -14.14 2.47
N ILE A 197 -1.21 -14.48 1.25
CA ILE A 197 -1.20 -15.85 0.75
C ILE A 197 0.19 -16.18 0.18
N GLY A 198 0.69 -17.36 0.50
CA GLY A 198 1.96 -17.90 -0.01
C GLY A 198 1.84 -19.41 -0.12
N VAL A 199 2.87 -20.16 0.30
CA VAL A 199 2.77 -21.61 0.48
C VAL A 199 1.73 -21.99 1.53
N LYS A 200 1.36 -21.05 2.36
CA LYS A 200 0.25 -21.06 3.32
C LYS A 200 -0.27 -19.64 3.47
N LYS A 201 -1.44 -19.49 4.11
CA LYS A 201 -1.95 -18.18 4.52
C LYS A 201 -1.18 -17.67 5.75
N TYR A 202 -0.70 -16.44 5.69
CA TYR A 202 -0.09 -15.72 6.82
C TYR A 202 -1.08 -14.72 7.36
N GLU A 203 -1.66 -15.00 8.51
CA GLU A 203 -2.61 -14.11 9.18
C GLU A 203 -1.93 -13.33 10.29
N GLY A 204 -2.44 -12.16 10.57
CA GLY A 204 -1.99 -11.32 11.67
C GLY A 204 -3.13 -10.49 12.24
N ASN A 205 -2.90 -9.96 13.43
CA ASN A 205 -3.75 -8.94 14.02
C ASN A 205 -2.89 -7.75 14.40
N LEU A 206 -2.86 -6.77 13.52
CA LEU A 206 -2.01 -5.60 13.69
C LEU A 206 -2.33 -4.81 14.96
N GLU A 207 -3.60 -4.68 15.35
CA GLU A 207 -3.97 -3.99 16.58
C GLU A 207 -3.38 -4.66 17.82
N ALA A 208 -3.53 -5.99 17.91
CA ALA A 208 -2.93 -6.76 19.00
C ALA A 208 -1.38 -6.69 19.00
N TYR A 209 -0.77 -6.71 17.81
CA TYR A 209 0.67 -6.53 17.63
C TYR A 209 1.15 -5.16 18.13
N LEU A 210 0.48 -4.08 17.76
CA LEU A 210 0.80 -2.72 18.21
C LEU A 210 0.63 -2.55 19.72
N MET A 211 -0.38 -3.18 20.32
CA MET A 211 -0.54 -3.18 21.78
C MET A 211 0.64 -3.86 22.49
N ARG A 212 1.13 -5.00 21.96
CA ARG A 212 2.32 -5.68 22.50
C ARG A 212 3.57 -4.81 22.39
N LEU A 213 3.78 -4.11 21.27
CA LEU A 213 4.92 -3.21 21.09
C LEU A 213 4.89 -2.07 22.13
N LYS A 214 3.72 -1.44 22.35
CA LYS A 214 3.58 -0.40 23.39
C LYS A 214 3.96 -0.92 24.75
N SER A 215 3.45 -2.08 25.18
CA SER A 215 3.77 -2.66 26.49
C SER A 215 5.27 -2.97 26.65
N THR A 216 5.93 -3.42 25.58
CA THR A 216 7.38 -3.72 25.59
C THR A 216 8.23 -2.44 25.68
N MET A 217 7.79 -1.34 25.07
CA MET A 217 8.48 -0.05 25.16
C MET A 217 8.42 0.54 26.58
N PHE A 218 7.32 0.34 27.29
CA PHE A 218 7.20 0.78 28.69
C PHE A 218 7.97 -0.10 29.69
N LEU A 219 8.40 -1.31 29.29
CA LEU A 219 9.13 -2.25 30.14
C LEU A 219 10.67 -2.16 30.02
N LYS A 220 11.22 -1.28 29.15
CA LYS A 220 12.66 -1.00 29.16
C LYS A 220 12.98 -0.06 30.29
N PRO A 221 13.70 -0.51 31.37
CA PRO A 221 14.15 0.36 32.41
C PRO A 221 15.12 1.37 31.81
N LEU A 222 15.00 2.63 32.24
CA LEU A 222 16.03 3.65 32.08
C LEU A 222 17.35 3.06 32.59
N GLN A 223 18.26 2.70 31.67
CA GLN A 223 19.62 2.42 32.09
C GLN A 223 20.19 3.72 32.63
N SER A 224 20.29 3.79 33.94
CA SER A 224 21.00 4.84 34.67
C SER A 224 22.44 4.86 34.16
N THR A 225 22.80 5.91 33.43
CA THR A 225 24.20 6.27 33.20
C THR A 225 24.79 6.70 34.56
N VAL A 226 25.30 5.74 35.32
CA VAL A 226 26.25 6.05 36.40
C VAL A 226 27.60 6.24 35.71
N LYS A 227 28.00 7.50 35.55
CA LYS A 227 29.39 7.85 35.32
C LYS A 227 30.11 7.61 36.68
N GLY A 228 31.04 6.69 36.68
CA GLY A 228 32.13 6.57 37.62
C GLY A 228 33.43 6.97 36.90
#